data_54a74f42cc37c0f0c9f8d0257a79170e
#
_entry.id   54a74f42cc37c0f0c9f8d0257a79170e
#
_cell.length_a   1.000
_cell.length_b   1.000
_cell.length_c   1.000
_cell.angle_alpha   90.00
_cell.angle_beta   90.00
_cell.angle_gamma   90.00
#
_symmetry.space_group_name_H-M   'P 1'
#
loop_
_entity.id
_entity.type
_entity.pdbx_description
1 polymer ?
#
loop_
_entity_poly.entity_id
_entity_poly.type
_entity_poly.pdbx_seq_one_letter_code
_entity_poly.pdbx_strand_id
1 'polypeptide(L)'
;MARKITLNMYMTLDGYGEFPKYPGSDIRSTEPGEGFTDMWINRYDSVDTILYGRRSYEGHLAYHSESARKESDPKYLFEFSRFLDRTQKIVLSHSLKKAAWQNSRIMKGNLNRIVARLKQEPGKNIIVDAGPSLVQEFIQRGLADDYRVMVWPVILGRGKHYWGSMLKQQTLKLLSAKSLKHGELMLHYETIRKRTR
;
A
#
# COMPACT_ATOMS: atom_id res chain seq x y z
N MET A 1 19.22 -4.30 10.53
CA MET A 1 18.13 -3.42 11.02
C MET A 1 16.81 -4.18 10.92
N ALA A 2 15.85 -3.95 11.84
CA ALA A 2 14.53 -4.56 11.72
C ALA A 2 13.81 -4.02 10.48
N ARG A 3 13.06 -4.87 9.79
CA ARG A 3 12.25 -4.51 8.63
C ARG A 3 11.18 -3.49 9.00
N LYS A 4 11.09 -2.40 8.25
CA LYS A 4 10.02 -1.41 8.44
C LYS A 4 8.74 -1.83 7.72
N ILE A 5 7.60 -1.49 8.32
CA ILE A 5 6.27 -1.62 7.72
C ILE A 5 5.77 -0.25 7.32
N THR A 6 5.55 -0.08 6.02
CA THR A 6 4.98 1.14 5.43
C THR A 6 3.55 0.88 4.98
N LEU A 7 2.59 1.68 5.41
CA LEU A 7 1.25 1.69 4.85
C LEU A 7 1.23 2.53 3.57
N ASN A 8 0.88 1.92 2.44
CA ASN A 8 0.53 2.66 1.22
C ASN A 8 -0.97 2.97 1.26
N MET A 9 -1.31 4.24 1.25
CA MET A 9 -2.69 4.71 1.36
C MET A 9 -3.02 5.62 0.19
N TYR A 10 -4.13 5.34 -0.46
CA TYR A 10 -4.67 6.12 -1.56
C TYR A 10 -6.05 6.59 -1.15
N MET A 11 -6.23 7.88 -0.93
CA MET A 11 -7.49 8.38 -0.41
C MET A 11 -7.91 9.70 -1.05
N THR A 12 -9.21 9.97 -1.01
CA THR A 12 -9.79 11.27 -1.33
C THR A 12 -9.50 12.28 -0.22
N LEU A 13 -9.69 13.57 -0.49
CA LEU A 13 -9.48 14.65 0.48
C LEU A 13 -10.30 14.43 1.78
N ASP A 14 -11.49 13.87 1.65
CA ASP A 14 -12.37 13.51 2.77
C ASP A 14 -12.10 12.08 3.33
N GLY A 15 -11.00 11.42 2.94
CA GLY A 15 -10.46 10.22 3.57
C GLY A 15 -11.04 8.87 3.14
N TYR A 16 -11.74 8.80 2.01
CA TYR A 16 -12.25 7.53 1.48
C TYR A 16 -11.21 6.82 0.61
N GLY A 17 -11.14 5.50 0.75
CA GLY A 17 -10.21 4.64 0.01
C GLY A 17 -10.78 4.11 -1.31
N GLU A 18 -11.44 4.95 -2.06
CA GLU A 18 -11.96 4.64 -3.40
C GLU A 18 -11.10 5.35 -4.45
N PHE A 19 -11.03 4.79 -5.66
CA PHE A 19 -10.30 5.42 -6.77
C PHE A 19 -11.26 6.35 -7.55
N PRO A 20 -11.22 7.66 -7.32
CA PRO A 20 -12.09 8.60 -8.02
C PRO A 20 -11.61 8.81 -9.46
N LYS A 21 -12.56 9.13 -10.34
CA LYS A 21 -12.23 9.68 -11.66
C LYS A 21 -12.09 11.19 -11.56
N TYR A 22 -10.96 11.74 -11.97
CA TYR A 22 -10.70 13.18 -12.06
C TYR A 22 -9.70 13.46 -13.19
N PRO A 23 -9.56 14.69 -13.67
CA PRO A 23 -8.58 15.03 -14.71
C PRO A 23 -7.17 14.60 -14.30
N GLY A 24 -6.50 13.79 -15.13
CA GLY A 24 -5.18 13.25 -14.84
C GLY A 24 -5.15 11.92 -14.10
N SER A 25 -6.31 11.34 -13.75
CA SER A 25 -6.38 10.02 -13.10
C SER A 25 -6.22 8.84 -14.08
N ASP A 26 -5.95 9.08 -15.35
CA ASP A 26 -5.78 8.00 -16.32
C ASP A 26 -4.45 7.26 -16.09
N ILE A 27 -4.55 6.03 -15.62
CA ILE A 27 -3.41 5.13 -15.40
C ILE A 27 -2.80 4.60 -16.71
N ARG A 28 -3.39 4.92 -17.87
CA ARG A 28 -2.91 4.47 -19.19
C ARG A 28 -1.96 5.48 -19.86
N SER A 29 -1.49 6.49 -19.12
CA SER A 29 -0.48 7.39 -19.66
C SER A 29 0.77 6.61 -20.06
N THR A 30 1.45 7.07 -21.10
CA THR A 30 2.69 6.43 -21.60
C THR A 30 3.83 6.49 -20.58
N GLU A 31 3.76 7.44 -19.64
CA GLU A 31 4.73 7.62 -18.56
C GLU A 31 4.08 7.42 -17.18
N PRO A 32 4.82 6.91 -16.20
CA PRO A 32 4.32 6.79 -14.86
C PRO A 32 4.06 8.17 -14.27
N GLY A 33 2.88 8.37 -13.70
CA GLY A 33 2.61 9.58 -12.92
C GLY A 33 3.56 9.71 -11.74
N GLU A 34 3.81 10.94 -11.29
CA GLU A 34 4.72 11.22 -10.16
C GLU A 34 4.34 10.44 -8.91
N GLY A 35 3.04 10.36 -8.61
CA GLY A 35 2.55 9.62 -7.47
C GLY A 35 2.83 8.13 -7.56
N PHE A 36 2.69 7.52 -8.73
CA PHE A 36 3.05 6.12 -8.94
C PHE A 36 4.56 5.92 -8.76
N THR A 37 5.36 6.82 -9.30
CA THR A 37 6.83 6.79 -9.15
C THR A 37 7.23 6.83 -7.67
N ASP A 38 6.68 7.74 -6.89
CA ASP A 38 7.00 7.88 -5.47
C ASP A 38 6.46 6.73 -4.61
N MET A 39 5.28 6.20 -4.94
CA MET A 39 4.67 5.09 -4.18
C MET A 39 5.35 3.75 -4.47
N TRP A 40 5.85 3.55 -5.69
CA TRP A 40 6.34 2.25 -6.14
C TRP A 40 7.76 2.28 -6.72
N ILE A 41 8.01 2.96 -7.85
CA ILE A 41 9.25 2.83 -8.62
C ILE A 41 10.48 3.15 -7.77
N ASN A 42 10.46 4.26 -7.05
CA ASN A 42 11.57 4.69 -6.18
C ASN A 42 11.82 3.74 -4.98
N ARG A 43 11.04 2.67 -4.85
CA ARG A 43 11.10 1.74 -3.72
C ARG A 43 11.42 0.30 -4.11
N TYR A 44 11.55 0.00 -5.40
CA TYR A 44 11.81 -1.37 -5.86
C TYR A 44 13.01 -2.02 -5.18
N ASP A 45 14.05 -1.26 -4.91
CA ASP A 45 15.27 -1.78 -4.27
C ASP A 45 15.18 -1.85 -2.75
N SER A 46 14.23 -1.17 -2.13
CA SER A 46 14.08 -1.07 -0.67
C SER A 46 13.01 -2.00 -0.10
N VAL A 47 12.25 -2.69 -0.95
CA VAL A 47 11.10 -3.53 -0.58
C VAL A 47 11.24 -4.92 -1.20
N ASP A 48 10.92 -5.95 -0.44
CA ASP A 48 10.88 -7.34 -0.92
C ASP A 48 9.59 -8.08 -0.53
N THR A 49 8.72 -7.44 0.23
CA THR A 49 7.48 -8.06 0.70
C THR A 49 6.32 -7.09 0.65
N ILE A 50 5.19 -7.54 0.15
CA ILE A 50 3.94 -6.79 0.13
C ILE A 50 2.88 -7.57 0.89
N LEU A 51 2.22 -6.91 1.85
CA LEU A 51 1.07 -7.41 2.58
C LEU A 51 -0.21 -6.92 1.92
N TYR A 52 -1.06 -7.84 1.54
CA TYR A 52 -2.37 -7.59 0.95
C TYR A 52 -3.51 -8.11 1.82
N GLY A 53 -4.64 -7.41 1.80
CA GLY A 53 -5.93 -8.05 2.05
C GLY A 53 -6.40 -8.82 0.80
N ARG A 54 -7.37 -9.74 0.96
CA ARG A 54 -7.85 -10.56 -0.15
C ARG A 54 -8.22 -9.75 -1.40
N ARG A 55 -9.08 -8.73 -1.25
CA ARG A 55 -9.56 -7.95 -2.40
C ARG A 55 -8.44 -7.20 -3.13
N SER A 56 -7.52 -6.60 -2.38
CA SER A 56 -6.36 -5.92 -2.98
C SER A 56 -5.46 -6.92 -3.71
N TYR A 57 -5.23 -8.10 -3.14
CA TYR A 57 -4.47 -9.16 -3.78
C TYR A 57 -5.11 -9.63 -5.10
N GLU A 58 -6.41 -9.94 -5.09
CA GLU A 58 -7.16 -10.37 -6.27
C GLU A 58 -7.16 -9.29 -7.36
N GLY A 59 -7.35 -8.01 -6.96
CA GLY A 59 -7.28 -6.88 -7.88
C GLY A 59 -5.89 -6.69 -8.50
N HIS A 60 -4.83 -6.74 -7.69
CA HIS A 60 -3.46 -6.62 -8.20
C HIS A 60 -3.09 -7.79 -9.12
N LEU A 61 -3.47 -9.01 -8.77
CA LEU A 61 -3.27 -10.18 -9.63
C LEU A 61 -3.92 -9.99 -10.99
N ALA A 62 -5.17 -9.52 -11.01
CA ALA A 62 -5.95 -9.35 -12.24
C ALA A 62 -5.41 -8.23 -13.16
N TYR A 63 -4.85 -7.16 -12.58
CA TYR A 63 -4.47 -5.97 -13.35
C TYR A 63 -2.96 -5.76 -13.48
N HIS A 64 -2.15 -6.35 -12.60
CA HIS A 64 -0.72 -6.04 -12.50
C HIS A 64 0.20 -7.25 -12.59
N SER A 65 -0.30 -8.49 -12.69
CA SER A 65 0.57 -9.62 -13.01
C SER A 65 1.16 -9.47 -14.42
N GLU A 66 2.33 -10.05 -14.68
CA GLU A 66 2.92 -10.01 -16.02
C GLU A 66 2.00 -10.65 -17.06
N SER A 67 1.25 -11.69 -16.68
CA SER A 67 0.25 -12.32 -17.54
C SER A 67 -0.95 -11.43 -17.88
N ALA A 68 -1.18 -10.35 -17.15
CA ALA A 68 -2.23 -9.38 -17.44
C ALA A 68 -1.80 -8.27 -18.39
N ARG A 69 -0.50 -8.20 -18.76
CA ARG A 69 0.05 -7.19 -19.65
C ARG A 69 -0.39 -7.42 -21.08
N LYS A 70 -0.64 -6.29 -21.77
CA LYS A 70 -0.92 -6.26 -23.22
C LYS A 70 0.29 -5.65 -23.91
N GLU A 71 0.53 -6.04 -25.15
CA GLU A 71 1.63 -5.50 -25.95
C GLU A 71 1.60 -3.97 -26.06
N SER A 72 0.39 -3.39 -26.04
CA SER A 72 0.18 -1.93 -26.07
C SER A 72 0.43 -1.22 -24.74
N ASP A 73 0.69 -1.96 -23.65
CA ASP A 73 0.92 -1.35 -22.33
C ASP A 73 2.28 -0.62 -22.30
N PRO A 74 2.39 0.50 -21.59
CA PRO A 74 3.65 1.22 -21.48
C PRO A 74 4.70 0.41 -20.70
N LYS A 75 5.99 0.62 -21.04
CA LYS A 75 7.13 -0.12 -20.49
C LYS A 75 7.15 -0.17 -18.98
N TYR A 76 6.84 0.93 -18.29
CA TYR A 76 6.85 0.97 -16.83
C TYR A 76 5.85 0.01 -16.17
N LEU A 77 4.73 -0.32 -16.84
CA LEU A 77 3.77 -1.30 -16.34
C LEU A 77 4.32 -2.72 -16.40
N PHE A 78 5.14 -3.05 -17.43
CA PHE A 78 5.86 -4.32 -17.46
C PHE A 78 6.91 -4.41 -16.36
N GLU A 79 7.64 -3.33 -16.11
CA GLU A 79 8.63 -3.27 -15.02
C GLU A 79 7.96 -3.41 -13.66
N PHE A 80 6.81 -2.77 -13.45
CA PHE A 80 6.01 -2.92 -12.24
C PHE A 80 5.49 -4.35 -12.07
N SER A 81 4.97 -4.96 -13.13
CA SER A 81 4.50 -6.34 -13.10
C SER A 81 5.62 -7.29 -12.70
N ARG A 82 6.81 -7.17 -13.30
CA ARG A 82 8.00 -7.98 -12.96
C ARG A 82 8.44 -7.73 -11.51
N PHE A 83 8.38 -6.48 -11.05
CA PHE A 83 8.63 -6.19 -9.64
C PHE A 83 7.64 -6.92 -8.73
N LEU A 84 6.34 -6.85 -9.00
CA LEU A 84 5.32 -7.54 -8.23
C LEU A 84 5.48 -9.06 -8.31
N ASP A 85 5.75 -9.62 -9.49
CA ASP A 85 5.90 -11.05 -9.69
C ASP A 85 7.05 -11.64 -8.87
N ARG A 86 8.21 -10.96 -8.81
CA ARG A 86 9.37 -11.39 -8.02
C ARG A 86 9.25 -11.11 -6.52
N THR A 87 8.45 -10.12 -6.13
CA THR A 87 8.29 -9.71 -4.73
C THR A 87 7.46 -10.73 -3.96
N GLN A 88 7.81 -11.01 -2.68
CA GLN A 88 7.01 -11.87 -1.83
C GLN A 88 5.67 -11.20 -1.50
N LYS A 89 4.58 -11.92 -1.72
CA LYS A 89 3.22 -11.45 -1.40
C LYS A 89 2.65 -12.24 -0.24
N ILE A 90 2.21 -11.55 0.80
CA ILE A 90 1.53 -12.15 1.95
C ILE A 90 0.09 -11.70 1.96
N VAL A 91 -0.82 -12.66 1.85
CA VAL A 91 -2.25 -12.38 1.82
C VAL A 91 -2.85 -12.67 3.18
N LEU A 92 -3.30 -11.61 3.86
CA LEU A 92 -4.01 -11.74 5.14
C LEU A 92 -5.49 -12.03 4.86
N SER A 93 -5.87 -13.30 4.97
CA SER A 93 -7.24 -13.71 4.65
C SER A 93 -7.63 -15.01 5.35
N HIS A 94 -8.82 -15.05 5.90
CA HIS A 94 -9.44 -16.27 6.44
C HIS A 94 -10.19 -17.06 5.36
N SER A 95 -10.70 -16.40 4.33
CA SER A 95 -11.58 -17.00 3.30
C SER A 95 -10.84 -17.46 2.04
N LEU A 96 -9.67 -16.88 1.71
CA LEU A 96 -8.91 -17.29 0.54
C LEU A 96 -8.33 -18.69 0.77
N LYS A 97 -8.61 -19.61 -0.16
CA LYS A 97 -8.14 -21.01 -0.08
C LYS A 97 -6.78 -21.21 -0.73
N LYS A 98 -6.51 -20.51 -1.82
CA LYS A 98 -5.26 -20.63 -2.62
C LYS A 98 -4.81 -19.25 -3.09
N ALA A 99 -3.53 -18.96 -2.94
CA ALA A 99 -2.88 -17.79 -3.54
C ALA A 99 -2.30 -18.22 -4.89
N ALA A 100 -2.94 -17.78 -5.98
CA ALA A 100 -2.58 -18.22 -7.33
C ALA A 100 -1.37 -17.47 -7.93
N TRP A 101 -1.07 -16.28 -7.42
CA TRP A 101 0.08 -15.50 -7.90
C TRP A 101 1.39 -16.10 -7.37
N GLN A 102 2.41 -16.19 -8.22
CA GLN A 102 3.73 -16.66 -7.82
C GLN A 102 4.29 -15.86 -6.63
N ASN A 103 5.14 -16.46 -5.83
CA ASN A 103 5.72 -15.86 -4.63
C ASN A 103 4.67 -15.34 -3.63
N SER A 104 3.51 -16.01 -3.55
CA SER A 104 2.43 -15.65 -2.64
C SER A 104 2.20 -16.71 -1.58
N ARG A 105 1.94 -16.29 -0.36
CA ARG A 105 1.48 -17.16 0.74
C ARG A 105 0.34 -16.52 1.52
N ILE A 106 -0.60 -17.36 1.98
CA ILE A 106 -1.72 -16.93 2.82
C ILE A 106 -1.28 -17.04 4.28
N MET A 107 -1.54 -16.00 5.06
CA MET A 107 -1.38 -16.04 6.51
C MET A 107 -2.72 -15.77 7.20
N LYS A 108 -3.00 -16.58 8.22
CA LYS A 108 -4.22 -16.49 9.05
C LYS A 108 -3.83 -16.33 10.50
N GLY A 109 -4.67 -15.66 11.29
CA GLY A 109 -4.50 -15.56 12.72
C GLY A 109 -4.27 -14.15 13.22
N ASN A 110 -3.62 -14.03 14.37
CA ASN A 110 -3.43 -12.76 15.05
C ASN A 110 -2.43 -11.85 14.32
N LEU A 111 -2.88 -10.66 13.92
CA LEU A 111 -2.09 -9.71 13.14
C LEU A 111 -0.80 -9.29 13.85
N ASN A 112 -0.83 -9.08 15.17
CA ASN A 112 0.37 -8.70 15.92
C ASN A 112 1.46 -9.78 15.86
N ARG A 113 1.07 -11.06 15.97
CA ARG A 113 2.01 -12.19 15.86
C ARG A 113 2.57 -12.33 14.45
N ILE A 114 1.71 -12.15 13.45
CA ILE A 114 2.13 -12.19 12.02
C ILE A 114 3.17 -11.10 11.77
N VAL A 115 2.88 -9.86 12.16
CA VAL A 115 3.78 -8.72 11.95
C VAL A 115 5.08 -8.89 12.73
N ALA A 116 5.03 -9.34 13.98
CA ALA A 116 6.23 -9.58 14.79
C ALA A 116 7.14 -10.62 14.12
N ARG A 117 6.57 -11.72 13.62
CA ARG A 117 7.31 -12.75 12.88
C ARG A 117 7.95 -12.17 11.61
N LEU A 118 7.19 -11.45 10.79
CA LEU A 118 7.68 -10.89 9.53
C LEU A 118 8.82 -9.89 9.74
N LYS A 119 8.76 -9.11 10.82
CA LYS A 119 9.85 -8.18 11.17
C LYS A 119 11.14 -8.88 11.62
N GLN A 120 11.07 -10.14 12.05
CA GLN A 120 12.22 -10.95 12.43
C GLN A 120 12.79 -11.75 11.24
N GLU A 121 12.00 -12.00 10.19
CA GLU A 121 12.50 -12.66 8.98
C GLU A 121 13.56 -11.78 8.31
N PRO A 122 14.64 -12.36 7.75
CA PRO A 122 15.61 -11.59 6.98
C PRO A 122 14.95 -11.00 5.74
N GLY A 123 15.37 -9.80 5.36
CA GLY A 123 14.84 -9.14 4.16
C GLY A 123 14.82 -7.62 4.24
N LYS A 124 14.22 -7.01 3.22
CA LYS A 124 14.02 -5.57 3.07
C LYS A 124 12.72 -5.11 3.75
N ASN A 125 12.30 -3.89 3.50
CA ASN A 125 11.07 -3.35 4.07
C ASN A 125 9.81 -4.03 3.51
N ILE A 126 8.72 -3.86 4.24
CA ILE A 126 7.40 -4.43 3.95
C ILE A 126 6.43 -3.30 3.62
N ILE A 127 5.74 -3.38 2.48
CA ILE A 127 4.61 -2.51 2.16
C ILE A 127 3.32 -3.22 2.56
N VAL A 128 2.41 -2.49 3.17
CA VAL A 128 1.00 -2.88 3.29
C VAL A 128 0.23 -2.12 2.22
N ASP A 129 -0.24 -2.84 1.21
CA ASP A 129 -1.08 -2.31 0.15
C ASP A 129 -2.46 -2.96 0.20
N ALA A 130 -3.34 -2.31 0.93
CA ALA A 130 -4.62 -2.89 1.31
C ALA A 130 -5.71 -1.83 1.41
N GLY A 131 -6.95 -2.28 1.30
CA GLY A 131 -8.11 -1.41 1.51
C GLY A 131 -8.23 -0.94 2.97
N PRO A 132 -9.09 0.07 3.21
CA PRO A 132 -9.21 0.77 4.49
C PRO A 132 -9.36 -0.13 5.71
N SER A 133 -10.13 -1.23 5.62
CA SER A 133 -10.38 -2.11 6.77
C SER A 133 -9.09 -2.72 7.36
N LEU A 134 -8.18 -3.22 6.51
CA LEU A 134 -6.94 -3.81 6.99
C LEU A 134 -5.95 -2.72 7.44
N VAL A 135 -5.89 -1.60 6.71
CA VAL A 135 -5.06 -0.45 7.10
C VAL A 135 -5.46 0.07 8.47
N GLN A 136 -6.76 0.21 8.76
CA GLN A 136 -7.26 0.59 10.08
C GLN A 136 -6.78 -0.35 11.19
N GLU A 137 -6.76 -1.67 10.95
CA GLU A 137 -6.23 -2.63 11.93
C GLU A 137 -4.75 -2.42 12.22
N PHE A 138 -3.93 -2.13 11.19
CA PHE A 138 -2.53 -1.79 11.38
C PHE A 138 -2.35 -0.52 12.21
N ILE A 139 -3.13 0.51 11.93
CA ILE A 139 -3.09 1.79 12.65
C ILE A 139 -3.51 1.60 14.10
N GLN A 140 -4.67 0.99 14.36
CA GLN A 140 -5.21 0.80 15.70
C GLN A 140 -4.29 -0.01 16.62
N ARG A 141 -3.53 -0.96 16.05
CA ARG A 141 -2.59 -1.82 16.77
C ARG A 141 -1.18 -1.22 16.85
N GLY A 142 -0.93 -0.04 16.26
CA GLY A 142 0.41 0.59 16.25
C GLY A 142 1.47 -0.22 15.52
N LEU A 143 1.09 -0.94 14.46
CA LEU A 143 1.97 -1.86 13.73
C LEU A 143 2.74 -1.20 12.59
N ALA A 144 2.33 -0.01 12.16
CA ALA A 144 2.98 0.75 11.10
C ALA A 144 4.20 1.53 11.63
N ASP A 145 5.25 1.55 10.86
CA ASP A 145 6.43 2.39 11.09
C ASP A 145 6.35 3.69 10.27
N ASP A 146 5.91 3.58 9.02
CA ASP A 146 5.80 4.68 8.07
C ASP A 146 4.42 4.69 7.39
N TYR A 147 3.99 5.88 6.97
CA TYR A 147 2.75 6.11 6.22
C TYR A 147 3.09 6.88 4.94
N ARG A 148 2.78 6.31 3.79
CA ARG A 148 2.79 7.01 2.51
C ARG A 148 1.36 7.19 2.05
N VAL A 149 0.96 8.43 1.93
CA VAL A 149 -0.43 8.80 1.69
C VAL A 149 -0.50 9.65 0.43
N MET A 150 -1.16 9.13 -0.60
CA MET A 150 -1.58 9.92 -1.74
C MET A 150 -2.99 10.41 -1.48
N VAL A 151 -3.15 11.73 -1.43
CA VAL A 151 -4.45 12.39 -1.26
C VAL A 151 -4.88 12.96 -2.60
N TRP A 152 -6.00 12.48 -3.13
CA TRP A 152 -6.60 13.02 -4.35
C TRP A 152 -7.40 14.28 -4.07
N PRO A 153 -7.41 15.25 -5.00
CA PRO A 153 -8.14 16.52 -4.85
C PRO A 153 -9.64 16.34 -5.12
N VAL A 154 -10.26 15.40 -4.44
CA VAL A 154 -11.67 15.03 -4.63
C VAL A 154 -12.33 14.84 -3.26
N ILE A 155 -13.56 15.36 -3.11
CA ILE A 155 -14.48 15.06 -2.02
C ILE A 155 -15.50 14.08 -2.55
N LEU A 156 -15.54 12.87 -1.99
CA LEU A 156 -16.36 11.76 -2.50
C LEU A 156 -17.66 11.55 -1.69
N GLY A 157 -17.62 11.79 -0.40
CA GLY A 157 -18.78 11.72 0.51
C GLY A 157 -19.32 10.32 0.78
N ARG A 158 -18.73 9.28 0.19
CA ARG A 158 -19.20 7.88 0.32
C ARG A 158 -18.08 6.88 0.11
N GLY A 159 -18.27 5.63 0.58
CA GLY A 159 -17.31 4.55 0.42
C GLY A 159 -16.71 4.09 1.76
N LYS A 160 -15.58 3.42 1.73
CA LYS A 160 -14.87 2.99 2.94
C LYS A 160 -13.87 4.06 3.36
N HIS A 161 -14.09 4.63 4.52
CA HIS A 161 -13.23 5.65 5.09
C HIS A 161 -11.97 5.03 5.72
N TYR A 162 -10.79 5.62 5.51
CA TYR A 162 -9.55 5.13 6.12
C TYR A 162 -9.49 5.41 7.62
N TRP A 163 -10.04 6.51 8.07
CA TRP A 163 -9.91 6.94 9.46
C TRP A 163 -11.01 6.37 10.36
N GLY A 164 -12.15 5.95 9.81
CA GLY A 164 -13.24 5.24 10.47
C GLY A 164 -13.47 5.65 11.93
N SER A 165 -13.86 4.69 12.77
CA SER A 165 -13.96 4.86 14.22
C SER A 165 -12.61 4.62 14.88
N MET A 166 -11.66 5.52 14.69
CA MET A 166 -10.35 5.47 15.33
C MET A 166 -10.48 5.62 16.84
N LEU A 167 -10.05 4.61 17.57
CA LEU A 167 -10.16 4.56 19.03
C LEU A 167 -9.06 5.31 19.78
N LYS A 168 -7.92 5.59 19.13
CA LYS A 168 -6.75 6.23 19.75
C LYS A 168 -6.11 7.24 18.83
N GLN A 169 -5.82 8.39 19.39
CA GLN A 169 -4.99 9.40 18.73
C GLN A 169 -3.57 8.87 18.51
N GLN A 170 -3.03 9.07 17.31
CA GLN A 170 -1.63 8.82 16.98
C GLN A 170 -1.00 10.11 16.48
N THR A 171 0.19 10.41 16.97
CA THR A 171 0.98 11.54 16.51
C THR A 171 2.05 11.03 15.55
N LEU A 172 2.13 11.65 14.40
CA LEU A 172 3.06 11.30 13.34
C LEU A 172 4.02 12.48 13.12
N LYS A 173 5.25 12.17 12.69
CA LYS A 173 6.22 13.17 12.25
C LYS A 173 6.22 13.22 10.73
N LEU A 174 5.98 14.39 10.17
CA LEU A 174 6.08 14.62 8.73
C LEU A 174 7.55 14.49 8.30
N LEU A 175 7.79 13.68 7.31
CA LEU A 175 9.10 13.51 6.66
C LEU A 175 9.16 14.28 5.33
N SER A 176 8.09 14.22 4.53
CA SER A 176 7.97 15.00 3.30
C SER A 176 6.51 15.23 2.93
N ALA A 177 6.29 16.35 2.24
CA ALA A 177 5.03 16.69 1.58
C ALA A 177 5.35 17.24 0.19
N LYS A 178 4.63 16.78 -0.84
CA LYS A 178 4.81 17.19 -2.22
C LYS A 178 3.46 17.34 -2.89
N SER A 179 3.25 18.46 -3.58
CA SER A 179 2.13 18.62 -4.51
C SER A 179 2.50 18.03 -5.86
N LEU A 180 1.55 17.35 -6.50
CA LEU A 180 1.72 16.74 -7.82
C LEU A 180 0.99 17.54 -8.89
N LYS A 181 1.25 17.21 -10.14
CA LYS A 181 0.83 17.97 -11.33
C LYS A 181 -0.69 18.21 -11.41
N HIS A 182 -1.50 17.26 -10.94
CA HIS A 182 -2.96 17.35 -11.06
C HIS A 182 -3.65 17.70 -9.73
N GLY A 183 -2.89 18.24 -8.75
CA GLY A 183 -3.40 18.70 -7.47
C GLY A 183 -3.41 17.66 -6.37
N GLU A 184 -2.89 16.46 -6.62
CA GLU A 184 -2.70 15.45 -5.57
C GLU A 184 -1.62 15.90 -4.58
N LEU A 185 -1.72 15.42 -3.34
CA LEU A 185 -0.69 15.55 -2.33
C LEU A 185 -0.07 14.18 -2.05
N MET A 186 1.25 14.12 -2.08
CA MET A 186 2.02 12.98 -1.60
C MET A 186 2.61 13.31 -0.23
N LEU A 187 2.19 12.57 0.80
CA LEU A 187 2.61 12.78 2.17
C LEU A 187 3.37 11.54 2.67
N HIS A 188 4.49 11.78 3.35
CA HIS A 188 5.24 10.73 4.03
C HIS A 188 5.42 11.08 5.50
N TYR A 189 4.93 10.20 6.37
CA TYR A 189 5.05 10.34 7.82
C TYR A 189 5.74 9.12 8.42
N GLU A 190 6.37 9.32 9.58
CA GLU A 190 6.81 8.22 10.45
C GLU A 190 6.03 8.23 11.77
N THR A 191 5.88 7.06 12.37
CA THR A 191 5.26 6.90 13.69
C THR A 191 6.22 7.40 14.79
N ILE A 192 5.73 8.33 15.63
CA ILE A 192 6.45 8.72 16.85
C ILE A 192 6.18 7.67 17.91
N ARG A 193 7.17 6.82 18.18
CA ARG A 193 7.09 5.87 19.31
C ARG A 193 7.52 6.56 20.59
N LYS A 194 6.64 6.61 21.58
CA LYS A 194 7.07 7.01 22.94
C LYS A 194 8.14 6.02 23.40
N ARG A 195 9.34 6.53 23.73
CA ARG A 195 10.32 5.72 24.45
C ARG A 195 9.67 5.31 25.78
N THR A 196 9.36 4.04 25.94
CA THR A 196 9.11 3.48 27.27
C THR A 196 10.40 3.67 28.07
N ARG A 197 10.31 4.53 29.07
CA ARG A 197 11.36 4.66 30.11
C ARG A 197 11.31 3.40 30.98
#